data_cd217a03ba8195576a4c39f3df809781
#
_entry.id   cd217a03ba8195576a4c39f3df809781
#
_cell.length_a   1.000
_cell.length_b   1.000
_cell.length_c   1.000
_cell.angle_alpha   90.00
_cell.angle_beta   90.00
_cell.angle_gamma   90.00
#
_symmetry.space_group_name_H-M   'P 1'
#
loop_
_entity.id
_entity.type
_entity.pdbx_description
1 polymer ?
#
loop_
_entity_poly.entity_id
_entity_poly.type
_entity_poly.pdbx_seq_one_letter_code
_entity_poly.pdbx_strand_id
1 'polypeptide(L)'
;MSKVASIVDVLQGKIAIGEKVTVRGWVRTRRDSKAGLSFLAVYDGSCFDPIQAIVNNDIENYESEVLRLTTGCSVIVTGTIVESPAEGQAVELQAEKVEVTGFVEDPDTYPMAAKRHSIEYLREVAHLRPRTNIIGAVARVRHCLAQAIHRFFHEQGFYWVATPLITASDTEGAGEMFRVSTLDLENLPRGEDGKVDFSQDFFGKESFLTVSGQLNGETYACALSKIYTFGPTFRAENSNTTRHLAEFWMVEPEVAFATLSDNAKLAEDMLKYVFRAVLAERKDDLKFFEKHVDKDVITRLENFVNSDFAQIDYTDAIDVLLKSGKKFEFPVSWGIDLSSEHERFLAEEYFKSPVVVKNYPKDIKAFYMRLNDDGKTVAAMDVLAPGIGEIIGGSQREERLDVLDKRMEEMGLNPEDYWWYRDLRKYGTVPHSGFGLGFERLIVYVTGVQNIRDVIPFPRAPRNANF
;
A
#
# COMPACT_ATOMS: atom_id res chain seq x y z
N MET A 1 20.35 33.04 -14.81
CA MET A 1 20.35 31.57 -14.57
C MET A 1 19.02 31.02 -15.09
N SER A 2 19.02 29.97 -15.89
CA SER A 2 17.78 29.30 -16.33
C SER A 2 17.03 28.69 -15.13
N LYS A 3 15.70 28.72 -15.16
CA LYS A 3 14.86 28.14 -14.14
C LYS A 3 15.01 26.61 -14.18
N VAL A 4 15.24 25.98 -13.05
CA VAL A 4 15.16 24.50 -12.95
C VAL A 4 13.69 24.11 -12.95
N ALA A 5 13.30 23.23 -13.85
CA ALA A 5 11.94 22.73 -14.02
C ALA A 5 11.88 21.22 -13.90
N SER A 6 10.78 20.68 -13.32
CA SER A 6 10.47 19.26 -13.41
C SER A 6 9.93 18.92 -14.81
N ILE A 7 10.17 17.69 -15.25
CA ILE A 7 9.67 17.23 -16.55
C ILE A 7 8.13 17.26 -16.59
N VAL A 8 7.46 16.93 -15.50
CA VAL A 8 6.00 17.02 -15.42
C VAL A 8 5.47 18.42 -15.64
N ASP A 9 6.15 19.46 -15.12
CA ASP A 9 5.71 20.84 -15.31
C ASP A 9 5.87 21.30 -16.77
N VAL A 10 6.93 20.83 -17.43
CA VAL A 10 7.13 21.08 -18.88
C VAL A 10 6.05 20.38 -19.70
N LEU A 11 5.83 19.09 -19.48
CA LEU A 11 4.88 18.30 -20.27
C LEU A 11 3.41 18.69 -20.00
N GLN A 12 3.10 19.25 -18.84
CA GLN A 12 1.77 19.80 -18.52
C GLN A 12 1.56 21.26 -19.01
N GLY A 13 2.54 21.84 -19.73
CA GLY A 13 2.41 23.17 -20.27
C GLY A 13 2.49 24.31 -19.24
N LYS A 14 3.01 24.04 -18.01
CA LYS A 14 3.25 25.10 -17.01
C LYS A 14 4.47 25.96 -17.35
N ILE A 15 5.27 25.52 -18.29
CA ILE A 15 6.39 26.23 -18.87
C ILE A 15 6.02 26.54 -20.32
N ALA A 16 6.11 27.82 -20.70
CA ALA A 16 5.71 28.24 -22.04
C ALA A 16 6.76 27.87 -23.12
N ILE A 17 6.28 27.63 -24.32
CA ILE A 17 7.15 27.47 -25.50
C ILE A 17 7.96 28.76 -25.67
N GLY A 18 9.27 28.63 -25.97
CA GLY A 18 10.22 29.72 -26.02
C GLY A 18 10.93 30.02 -24.70
N GLU A 19 10.46 29.47 -23.57
CA GLU A 19 11.16 29.64 -22.29
C GLU A 19 12.42 28.77 -22.19
N LYS A 20 13.48 29.34 -21.59
CA LYS A 20 14.72 28.65 -21.31
C LYS A 20 14.69 28.02 -19.92
N VAL A 21 14.87 26.69 -19.87
CA VAL A 21 14.84 25.89 -18.65
C VAL A 21 16.04 24.96 -18.51
N THR A 22 16.25 24.50 -17.29
CA THR A 22 17.17 23.41 -16.99
C THR A 22 16.38 22.23 -16.45
N VAL A 23 16.52 21.05 -17.09
CA VAL A 23 16.00 19.77 -16.57
C VAL A 23 17.16 18.91 -16.09
N ARG A 24 16.90 18.07 -15.08
CA ARG A 24 17.87 17.17 -14.47
C ARG A 24 17.29 15.77 -14.43
N GLY A 25 18.06 14.75 -14.79
CA GLY A 25 17.53 13.40 -14.77
C GLY A 25 18.49 12.36 -15.32
N TRP A 26 17.92 11.23 -15.67
CA TRP A 26 18.65 10.10 -16.22
C TRP A 26 18.26 9.85 -17.67
N VAL A 27 19.23 9.49 -18.48
CA VAL A 27 19.03 9.12 -19.89
C VAL A 27 18.30 7.77 -19.92
N ARG A 28 17.13 7.74 -20.56
CA ARG A 28 16.40 6.50 -20.87
C ARG A 28 16.91 5.86 -22.15
N THR A 29 17.04 6.71 -23.19
CA THR A 29 17.56 6.28 -24.50
C THR A 29 18.31 7.44 -25.14
N ARG A 30 19.32 7.12 -25.97
CA ARG A 30 19.91 8.02 -26.93
C ARG A 30 19.73 7.43 -28.33
N ARG A 31 19.40 8.28 -29.28
CA ARG A 31 19.32 7.95 -30.70
C ARG A 31 20.03 9.03 -31.50
N ASP A 32 20.92 8.64 -32.38
CA ASP A 32 21.68 9.56 -33.20
C ASP A 32 21.10 9.61 -34.63
N SER A 33 20.96 10.83 -35.17
CA SER A 33 20.54 11.07 -36.54
C SER A 33 21.76 11.22 -37.43
N LYS A 34 21.62 10.80 -38.70
CA LYS A 34 22.62 11.05 -39.73
C LYS A 34 22.91 12.53 -40.02
N ALA A 35 22.02 13.40 -39.55
CA ALA A 35 22.16 14.86 -39.66
C ALA A 35 23.05 15.50 -38.57
N GLY A 36 23.71 14.71 -37.73
CA GLY A 36 24.54 15.21 -36.62
C GLY A 36 23.74 15.71 -35.41
N LEU A 37 22.63 15.05 -35.11
CA LEU A 37 21.77 15.32 -33.94
C LEU A 37 21.68 14.09 -33.05
N SER A 38 21.71 14.29 -31.75
CA SER A 38 21.33 13.25 -30.77
C SER A 38 20.00 13.59 -30.12
N PHE A 39 19.12 12.60 -29.99
CA PHE A 39 17.85 12.66 -29.29
C PHE A 39 18.01 11.94 -27.94
N LEU A 40 18.00 12.69 -26.86
CA LEU A 40 18.11 12.16 -25.50
C LEU A 40 16.72 12.13 -24.86
N ALA A 41 16.23 10.96 -24.50
CA ALA A 41 15.06 10.83 -23.63
C ALA A 41 15.51 10.97 -22.18
N VAL A 42 15.24 12.12 -21.57
CA VAL A 42 15.62 12.45 -20.21
C VAL A 42 14.42 12.26 -19.27
N TYR A 43 14.64 11.58 -18.16
CA TYR A 43 13.60 11.20 -17.21
C TYR A 43 14.02 11.59 -15.79
N ASP A 44 13.15 12.30 -15.06
CA ASP A 44 13.38 12.76 -13.69
C ASP A 44 12.51 12.05 -12.63
N GLY A 45 11.62 11.16 -13.05
CA GLY A 45 10.71 10.45 -12.18
C GLY A 45 9.41 11.18 -11.84
N SER A 46 9.28 12.46 -12.18
CA SER A 46 8.12 13.28 -11.82
C SER A 46 6.82 12.86 -12.51
N CYS A 47 6.90 12.24 -13.70
CA CYS A 47 5.78 11.70 -14.46
C CYS A 47 6.20 10.42 -15.19
N PHE A 48 5.28 9.83 -15.95
CA PHE A 48 5.55 8.60 -16.69
C PHE A 48 6.48 8.83 -17.89
N ASP A 49 6.21 9.86 -18.68
CA ASP A 49 6.92 10.13 -19.94
C ASP A 49 8.22 10.92 -19.70
N PRO A 50 9.31 10.58 -20.41
CA PRO A 50 10.51 11.40 -20.48
C PRO A 50 10.28 12.62 -21.36
N ILE A 51 11.10 13.66 -21.19
CA ILE A 51 11.23 14.73 -22.21
C ILE A 51 12.30 14.37 -23.22
N GLN A 52 12.05 14.63 -24.51
CA GLN A 52 13.06 14.52 -25.54
C GLN A 52 13.89 15.80 -25.61
N ALA A 53 15.19 15.69 -25.37
CA ALA A 53 16.15 16.76 -25.59
C ALA A 53 16.85 16.54 -26.94
N ILE A 54 16.83 17.58 -27.79
CA ILE A 54 17.51 17.61 -29.09
C ILE A 54 18.87 18.25 -28.88
N VAL A 55 19.93 17.51 -29.12
CA VAL A 55 21.31 17.93 -28.90
C VAL A 55 22.03 18.01 -30.24
N ASN A 56 22.40 19.22 -30.65
CA ASN A 56 23.15 19.44 -31.86
C ASN A 56 24.63 19.12 -31.70
N ASN A 57 25.31 18.80 -32.77
CA ASN A 57 26.74 18.46 -32.77
C ASN A 57 27.68 19.71 -32.59
N ASP A 58 27.15 20.92 -32.52
CA ASP A 58 27.88 22.14 -32.24
C ASP A 58 28.08 22.39 -30.73
N ILE A 59 27.48 21.57 -29.85
CA ILE A 59 27.73 21.62 -28.41
C ILE A 59 29.16 21.16 -28.11
N GLU A 60 29.89 21.92 -27.32
CA GLU A 60 31.33 21.79 -27.04
C GLU A 60 31.74 20.33 -26.66
N ASN A 61 30.93 19.65 -25.86
CA ASN A 61 31.20 18.29 -25.36
C ASN A 61 30.44 17.21 -26.13
N TYR A 62 29.95 17.49 -27.35
CA TYR A 62 29.12 16.55 -28.09
C TYR A 62 29.84 15.22 -28.35
N GLU A 63 31.03 15.26 -28.94
CA GLU A 63 31.79 14.07 -29.28
C GLU A 63 32.43 13.39 -28.06
N SER A 64 32.92 14.21 -27.12
CA SER A 64 33.65 13.69 -25.96
C SER A 64 32.74 13.10 -24.88
N GLU A 65 31.51 13.58 -24.72
CA GLU A 65 30.60 13.17 -23.64
C GLU A 65 29.22 12.73 -24.16
N VAL A 66 28.53 13.54 -25.00
CA VAL A 66 27.14 13.23 -25.42
C VAL A 66 27.06 11.91 -26.17
N LEU A 67 28.01 11.65 -27.11
CA LEU A 67 28.05 10.37 -27.83
C LEU A 67 28.42 9.15 -26.98
N ARG A 68 28.84 9.35 -25.73
CA ARG A 68 29.11 8.28 -24.76
C ARG A 68 27.94 7.99 -23.84
N LEU A 69 26.86 8.80 -23.89
CA LEU A 69 25.70 8.61 -23.05
C LEU A 69 24.98 7.29 -23.38
N THR A 70 24.72 6.51 -22.35
CA THR A 70 23.94 5.27 -22.43
C THR A 70 22.77 5.32 -21.45
N THR A 71 21.88 4.34 -21.51
CA THR A 71 20.79 4.19 -20.52
C THR A 71 21.34 4.21 -19.09
N GLY A 72 20.79 5.07 -18.26
CA GLY A 72 21.18 5.19 -16.85
C GLY A 72 22.20 6.29 -16.54
N CYS A 73 22.88 6.87 -17.53
CA CYS A 73 23.71 8.05 -17.32
C CYS A 73 22.87 9.21 -16.77
N SER A 74 23.45 10.03 -15.89
CA SER A 74 22.78 11.19 -15.33
C SER A 74 23.26 12.49 -15.99
N VAL A 75 22.31 13.39 -16.28
CA VAL A 75 22.56 14.61 -17.04
C VAL A 75 21.83 15.82 -16.48
N ILE A 76 22.39 17.00 -16.72
CA ILE A 76 21.73 18.29 -16.59
C ILE A 76 21.67 18.91 -17.98
N VAL A 77 20.47 19.15 -18.50
CA VAL A 77 20.26 19.70 -19.83
C VAL A 77 19.61 21.08 -19.70
N THR A 78 20.27 22.10 -20.24
CA THR A 78 19.74 23.46 -20.33
C THR A 78 19.42 23.76 -21.78
N GLY A 79 18.24 24.31 -22.04
CA GLY A 79 17.81 24.64 -23.37
C GLY A 79 16.46 25.34 -23.38
N THR A 80 15.95 25.56 -24.59
CA THR A 80 14.68 26.23 -24.85
C THR A 80 13.59 25.22 -25.16
N ILE A 81 12.39 25.38 -24.56
CA ILE A 81 11.22 24.57 -24.87
C ILE A 81 10.69 24.96 -26.26
N VAL A 82 10.54 23.97 -27.14
CA VAL A 82 10.02 24.17 -28.48
C VAL A 82 8.85 23.22 -28.74
N GLU A 83 8.01 23.57 -29.71
CA GLU A 83 6.96 22.69 -30.19
C GLU A 83 7.59 21.44 -30.86
N SER A 84 7.08 20.26 -30.54
CA SER A 84 7.59 19.04 -31.15
C SER A 84 6.96 18.80 -32.52
N PRO A 85 7.74 18.52 -33.57
CA PRO A 85 7.21 18.11 -34.86
C PRO A 85 6.78 16.62 -34.89
N ALA A 86 7.11 15.86 -33.83
CA ALA A 86 6.84 14.42 -33.78
C ALA A 86 5.46 14.14 -33.17
N GLU A 87 4.76 13.14 -33.74
CA GLU A 87 3.52 12.65 -33.13
C GLU A 87 3.77 12.02 -31.77
N GLY A 88 2.84 12.24 -30.84
CA GLY A 88 2.86 11.65 -29.51
C GLY A 88 3.56 12.47 -28.42
N GLN A 89 4.17 13.61 -28.76
CA GLN A 89 4.72 14.57 -27.78
C GLN A 89 4.41 16.00 -28.21
N ALA A 90 4.01 16.85 -27.26
CA ALA A 90 3.64 18.24 -27.57
C ALA A 90 4.87 19.16 -27.67
N VAL A 91 5.87 18.92 -26.85
CA VAL A 91 7.05 19.79 -26.71
C VAL A 91 8.35 18.98 -26.63
N GLU A 92 9.45 19.63 -27.02
CA GLU A 92 10.81 19.12 -26.90
C GLU A 92 11.71 20.19 -26.25
N LEU A 93 12.86 19.77 -25.75
CA LEU A 93 13.89 20.66 -25.21
C LEU A 93 15.01 20.81 -26.25
N GLN A 94 15.10 21.95 -26.91
CA GLN A 94 16.24 22.27 -27.77
C GLN A 94 17.44 22.58 -26.87
N ALA A 95 18.35 21.63 -26.74
CA ALA A 95 19.48 21.73 -25.84
C ALA A 95 20.49 22.77 -26.32
N GLU A 96 20.94 23.64 -25.41
CA GLU A 96 22.04 24.56 -25.60
C GLU A 96 23.29 24.15 -24.80
N LYS A 97 23.07 23.37 -23.72
CA LYS A 97 24.14 22.83 -22.88
C LYS A 97 23.71 21.46 -22.32
N VAL A 98 24.62 20.52 -22.35
CA VAL A 98 24.50 19.21 -21.68
C VAL A 98 25.68 19.05 -20.73
N GLU A 99 25.39 18.83 -19.46
CA GLU A 99 26.40 18.48 -18.45
C GLU A 99 26.18 17.02 -18.04
N VAL A 100 27.20 16.19 -18.21
CA VAL A 100 27.13 14.79 -17.77
C VAL A 100 27.61 14.75 -16.31
N THR A 101 26.69 14.41 -15.39
CA THR A 101 27.00 14.31 -13.95
C THR A 101 27.48 12.92 -13.54
N GLY A 102 27.13 11.89 -14.35
CA GLY A 102 27.59 10.53 -14.11
C GLY A 102 27.39 9.63 -15.30
N PHE A 103 28.45 8.94 -15.71
CA PHE A 103 28.37 7.88 -16.70
C PHE A 103 28.01 6.55 -16.07
N VAL A 104 27.45 5.65 -16.84
CA VAL A 104 27.44 4.21 -16.55
C VAL A 104 28.80 3.69 -16.98
N GLU A 105 29.63 3.26 -16.04
CA GLU A 105 31.02 2.85 -16.28
C GLU A 105 31.12 1.70 -17.28
N ASP A 106 30.28 0.68 -17.09
CA ASP A 106 30.19 -0.46 -17.99
C ASP A 106 28.72 -0.72 -18.39
N PRO A 107 28.31 -0.26 -19.56
CA PRO A 107 26.96 -0.45 -20.07
C PRO A 107 26.55 -1.92 -20.25
N ASP A 108 27.50 -2.82 -20.46
CA ASP A 108 27.22 -4.25 -20.67
C ASP A 108 26.83 -4.95 -19.38
N THR A 109 27.31 -4.46 -18.24
CA THR A 109 26.98 -4.97 -16.89
C THR A 109 25.84 -4.21 -16.23
N TYR A 110 25.33 -3.10 -16.85
CA TYR A 110 24.27 -2.32 -16.25
C TYR A 110 22.95 -3.12 -16.17
N PRO A 111 22.43 -3.40 -14.95
CA PRO A 111 21.29 -4.32 -14.77
C PRO A 111 19.99 -3.83 -15.39
N MET A 112 19.84 -2.50 -15.54
CA MET A 112 18.62 -1.85 -16.05
C MET A 112 18.75 -1.44 -17.53
N ALA A 113 19.37 -2.28 -18.36
CA ALA A 113 19.46 -2.03 -19.79
C ALA A 113 18.08 -1.80 -20.43
N ALA A 114 18.02 -1.12 -21.58
CA ALA A 114 16.78 -0.76 -22.28
C ALA A 114 16.09 -1.98 -22.94
N LYS A 115 15.70 -2.96 -22.12
CA LYS A 115 14.95 -4.17 -22.50
C LYS A 115 13.88 -4.50 -21.47
N ARG A 116 12.98 -5.40 -21.79
CA ARG A 116 12.00 -5.90 -20.81
C ARG A 116 12.71 -6.84 -19.82
N HIS A 117 12.52 -6.58 -18.53
CA HIS A 117 13.00 -7.42 -17.43
C HIS A 117 11.84 -8.20 -16.83
N SER A 118 12.09 -9.42 -16.34
CA SER A 118 11.10 -10.14 -15.55
C SER A 118 10.98 -9.50 -14.15
N ILE A 119 9.82 -9.66 -13.55
CA ILE A 119 9.57 -9.14 -12.19
C ILE A 119 10.46 -9.83 -11.15
N GLU A 120 10.74 -11.13 -11.36
CA GLU A 120 11.64 -11.91 -10.49
C GLU A 120 13.04 -11.31 -10.50
N TYR A 121 13.58 -11.03 -11.66
CA TYR A 121 14.90 -10.38 -11.79
C TYR A 121 14.90 -8.99 -11.12
N LEU A 122 13.82 -8.22 -11.28
CA LEU A 122 13.73 -6.90 -10.64
C LEU A 122 13.75 -6.96 -9.10
N ARG A 123 13.32 -8.08 -8.51
CA ARG A 123 13.45 -8.28 -7.05
C ARG A 123 14.89 -8.51 -6.62
N GLU A 124 15.70 -9.18 -7.45
CA GLU A 124 17.12 -9.41 -7.17
C GLU A 124 17.94 -8.11 -7.20
N VAL A 125 17.51 -7.14 -8.00
CA VAL A 125 18.13 -5.81 -8.13
C VAL A 125 17.22 -4.70 -7.59
N ALA A 126 16.60 -4.93 -6.45
CA ALA A 126 15.57 -4.05 -5.89
C ALA A 126 16.02 -2.59 -5.72
N HIS A 127 17.29 -2.33 -5.46
CA HIS A 127 17.87 -0.99 -5.35
C HIS A 127 17.91 -0.21 -6.69
N LEU A 128 17.86 -0.89 -7.83
CA LEU A 128 17.83 -0.27 -9.17
C LEU A 128 16.47 -0.37 -9.86
N ARG A 129 15.59 -1.27 -9.40
CA ARG A 129 14.30 -1.47 -10.05
C ARG A 129 13.40 -0.22 -10.17
N PRO A 130 13.50 0.83 -9.29
CA PRO A 130 12.75 2.08 -9.47
C PRO A 130 13.05 2.80 -10.80
N ARG A 131 14.16 2.49 -11.45
CA ARG A 131 14.51 3.03 -12.77
C ARG A 131 13.70 2.44 -13.91
N THR A 132 12.88 1.41 -13.67
CA THR A 132 11.96 0.82 -14.66
C THR A 132 10.63 1.55 -14.68
N ASN A 133 9.94 1.47 -15.84
CA ASN A 133 8.63 2.09 -16.00
C ASN A 133 7.60 1.53 -15.02
N ILE A 134 7.57 0.21 -14.84
CA ILE A 134 6.58 -0.46 -13.98
C ILE A 134 6.75 -0.06 -12.51
N ILE A 135 7.97 -0.14 -11.97
CA ILE A 135 8.20 0.18 -10.56
C ILE A 135 8.13 1.70 -10.30
N GLY A 136 8.58 2.51 -11.27
CA GLY A 136 8.39 3.96 -11.21
C GLY A 136 6.92 4.36 -11.17
N ALA A 137 6.07 3.73 -12.00
CA ALA A 137 4.63 3.94 -11.99
C ALA A 137 3.98 3.47 -10.67
N VAL A 138 4.37 2.29 -10.14
CA VAL A 138 3.94 1.82 -8.82
C VAL A 138 4.30 2.83 -7.74
N ALA A 139 5.52 3.37 -7.74
CA ALA A 139 5.95 4.33 -6.73
C ALA A 139 5.12 5.63 -6.74
N ARG A 140 4.80 6.16 -7.94
CA ARG A 140 3.95 7.34 -8.08
C ARG A 140 2.50 7.08 -7.68
N VAL A 141 1.94 5.92 -8.03
CA VAL A 141 0.60 5.51 -7.60
C VAL A 141 0.57 5.32 -6.08
N ARG A 142 1.57 4.65 -5.49
CA ARG A 142 1.71 4.50 -4.04
C ARG A 142 1.71 5.85 -3.32
N HIS A 143 2.51 6.79 -3.82
CA HIS A 143 2.55 8.16 -3.28
C HIS A 143 1.19 8.85 -3.37
N CYS A 144 0.54 8.81 -4.54
CA CYS A 144 -0.77 9.41 -4.75
C CYS A 144 -1.83 8.87 -3.78
N LEU A 145 -1.90 7.53 -3.63
CA LEU A 145 -2.83 6.87 -2.71
C LEU A 145 -2.56 7.27 -1.26
N ALA A 146 -1.28 7.31 -0.83
CA ALA A 146 -0.93 7.72 0.52
C ALA A 146 -1.38 9.17 0.81
N GLN A 147 -1.12 10.09 -0.12
CA GLN A 147 -1.54 11.49 0.02
C GLN A 147 -3.08 11.62 0.00
N ALA A 148 -3.77 10.84 -0.84
CA ALA A 148 -5.24 10.83 -0.90
C ALA A 148 -5.86 10.31 0.41
N ILE A 149 -5.28 9.28 1.03
CA ILE A 149 -5.70 8.76 2.33
C ILE A 149 -5.55 9.84 3.42
N HIS A 150 -4.38 10.50 3.50
CA HIS A 150 -4.17 11.58 4.46
C HIS A 150 -5.14 12.76 4.23
N ARG A 151 -5.38 13.17 2.98
CA ARG A 151 -6.35 14.23 2.65
C ARG A 151 -7.77 13.85 3.07
N PHE A 152 -8.22 12.63 2.74
CA PHE A 152 -9.53 12.17 3.11
C PHE A 152 -9.78 12.26 4.60
N PHE A 153 -8.90 11.70 5.40
CA PHE A 153 -9.05 11.71 6.86
C PHE A 153 -8.94 13.12 7.44
N HIS A 154 -8.02 13.94 6.94
CA HIS A 154 -7.89 15.33 7.36
C HIS A 154 -9.16 16.14 7.10
N GLU A 155 -9.72 16.05 5.90
CA GLU A 155 -10.95 16.73 5.49
C GLU A 155 -12.18 16.28 6.30
N GLN A 156 -12.16 15.04 6.79
CA GLN A 156 -13.21 14.49 7.67
C GLN A 156 -12.98 14.80 9.17
N GLY A 157 -11.93 15.52 9.50
CA GLY A 157 -11.61 15.93 10.87
C GLY A 157 -10.98 14.85 11.73
N PHE A 158 -10.30 13.88 11.14
CA PHE A 158 -9.54 12.86 11.84
C PHE A 158 -8.13 13.34 12.21
N TYR A 159 -7.61 12.87 13.32
CA TYR A 159 -6.23 13.03 13.72
C TYR A 159 -5.41 11.79 13.35
N TRP A 160 -4.26 12.00 12.71
CA TRP A 160 -3.28 10.94 12.52
C TRP A 160 -2.52 10.70 13.81
N VAL A 161 -2.50 9.46 14.30
CA VAL A 161 -1.83 9.04 15.54
C VAL A 161 -0.72 8.06 15.22
N ALA A 162 0.50 8.39 15.62
CA ALA A 162 1.66 7.51 15.51
C ALA A 162 1.70 6.56 16.72
N THR A 163 1.11 5.38 16.58
CA THR A 163 1.14 4.33 17.61
C THR A 163 2.50 3.64 17.68
N PRO A 164 2.90 3.07 18.83
CA PRO A 164 4.17 2.38 18.96
C PRO A 164 4.30 1.18 18.01
N LEU A 165 5.48 1.01 17.42
CA LEU A 165 5.80 -0.18 16.63
C LEU A 165 6.32 -1.34 17.51
N ILE A 166 6.83 -1.03 18.70
CA ILE A 166 7.27 -2.01 19.69
C ILE A 166 6.21 -2.10 20.77
N THR A 167 5.71 -3.30 21.03
CA THR A 167 4.62 -3.56 21.96
C THR A 167 4.91 -4.79 22.80
N ALA A 168 4.31 -4.83 24.01
CA ALA A 168 4.26 -6.03 24.83
C ALA A 168 2.89 -6.74 24.78
N SER A 169 1.96 -6.26 23.95
CA SER A 169 0.60 -6.78 23.84
C SER A 169 0.33 -7.30 22.42
N ASP A 170 -0.27 -8.47 22.32
CA ASP A 170 -0.74 -9.02 21.03
C ASP A 170 -2.16 -8.52 20.72
N THR A 171 -2.30 -7.72 19.68
CA THR A 171 -3.59 -7.16 19.27
C THR A 171 -4.57 -8.23 18.78
N GLU A 172 -4.09 -9.24 18.09
CA GLU A 172 -4.93 -10.29 17.49
C GLU A 172 -5.11 -11.50 18.43
N GLY A 173 -4.26 -11.61 19.47
CA GLY A 173 -4.32 -12.68 20.47
C GLY A 173 -3.81 -14.03 19.99
N ALA A 174 -3.30 -14.15 18.78
CA ALA A 174 -2.76 -15.36 18.18
C ALA A 174 -1.72 -15.07 17.08
N GLY A 175 -1.23 -13.83 17.00
CA GLY A 175 -0.34 -13.40 15.94
C GLY A 175 1.08 -13.95 16.10
N GLU A 176 1.68 -14.44 15.02
CA GLU A 176 3.11 -14.69 14.98
C GLU A 176 3.85 -13.35 14.93
N MET A 177 4.41 -12.93 16.06
CA MET A 177 5.10 -11.65 16.20
C MET A 177 6.62 -11.82 16.14
N PHE A 178 7.30 -10.84 15.52
CA PHE A 178 8.75 -10.73 15.62
C PHE A 178 9.14 -10.22 16.99
N ARG A 179 9.97 -10.99 17.72
CA ARG A 179 10.49 -10.55 19.01
C ARG A 179 11.54 -9.46 18.83
N VAL A 180 11.47 -8.43 19.67
CA VAL A 180 12.45 -7.36 19.80
C VAL A 180 13.20 -7.56 21.11
N SER A 181 14.52 -7.78 21.03
CA SER A 181 15.36 -8.04 22.21
C SER A 181 16.77 -7.53 21.97
N THR A 182 17.41 -7.07 23.03
CA THR A 182 18.84 -6.72 23.08
C THR A 182 19.67 -7.74 23.84
N LEU A 183 19.07 -8.84 24.28
CA LEU A 183 19.79 -9.92 24.96
C LEU A 183 20.76 -10.60 24.01
N ASP A 184 21.92 -10.99 24.57
CA ASP A 184 22.88 -11.80 23.85
C ASP A 184 22.30 -13.21 23.63
N LEU A 185 22.08 -13.59 22.38
CA LEU A 185 21.50 -14.89 22.01
C LEU A 185 22.41 -16.07 22.37
N GLU A 186 23.72 -15.87 22.53
CA GLU A 186 24.69 -16.91 22.94
C GLU A 186 24.69 -17.11 24.47
N ASN A 187 24.30 -16.06 25.24
CA ASN A 187 24.33 -16.05 26.70
C ASN A 187 23.01 -15.51 27.28
N LEU A 188 21.91 -16.18 26.99
CA LEU A 188 20.59 -15.75 27.48
C LEU A 188 20.49 -15.87 29.00
N PRO A 189 20.10 -14.78 29.71
CA PRO A 189 19.81 -14.87 31.13
C PRO A 189 18.58 -15.76 31.35
N ARG A 190 18.62 -16.60 32.40
CA ARG A 190 17.53 -17.51 32.73
C ARG A 190 17.10 -17.38 34.18
N GLY A 191 15.80 -17.44 34.39
CA GLY A 191 15.21 -17.51 35.73
C GLY A 191 15.35 -18.89 36.35
N GLU A 192 14.89 -19.03 37.59
CA GLU A 192 14.90 -20.30 38.34
C GLU A 192 14.06 -21.39 37.64
N ASP A 193 13.06 -21.01 36.86
CA ASP A 193 12.23 -21.90 36.04
C ASP A 193 12.88 -22.35 34.71
N GLY A 194 14.12 -21.89 34.46
CA GLY A 194 14.88 -22.19 33.25
C GLY A 194 14.45 -21.41 32.00
N LYS A 195 13.40 -20.58 32.08
CA LYS A 195 12.97 -19.70 30.98
C LYS A 195 13.89 -18.48 30.86
N VAL A 196 13.82 -17.83 29.70
CA VAL A 196 14.54 -16.56 29.49
C VAL A 196 14.01 -15.51 30.43
N ASP A 197 14.91 -14.83 31.15
CA ASP A 197 14.58 -13.75 32.05
C ASP A 197 14.55 -12.39 31.31
N PHE A 198 13.41 -12.05 30.76
CA PHE A 198 13.19 -10.77 30.04
C PHE A 198 13.20 -9.54 30.95
N SER A 199 13.24 -9.68 32.29
CA SER A 199 13.43 -8.53 33.19
C SER A 199 14.80 -7.87 33.00
N GLN A 200 15.76 -8.60 32.44
CA GLN A 200 17.11 -8.14 32.09
C GLN A 200 17.22 -7.57 30.67
N ASP A 201 16.16 -7.66 29.86
CA ASP A 201 16.13 -7.07 28.53
C ASP A 201 15.86 -5.56 28.59
N PHE A 202 16.07 -4.86 27.47
CA PHE A 202 15.99 -3.40 27.35
C PHE A 202 14.69 -2.82 27.93
N PHE A 203 13.54 -3.42 27.64
CA PHE A 203 12.21 -2.97 28.10
C PHE A 203 11.78 -3.60 29.44
N GLY A 204 12.61 -4.46 30.04
CA GLY A 204 12.28 -5.17 31.27
C GLY A 204 11.11 -6.15 31.15
N LYS A 205 10.72 -6.49 29.94
CA LYS A 205 9.68 -7.46 29.59
C LYS A 205 9.82 -7.92 28.15
N GLU A 206 9.21 -9.05 27.83
CA GLU A 206 9.14 -9.55 26.45
C GLU A 206 8.42 -8.53 25.57
N SER A 207 9.02 -8.19 24.41
CA SER A 207 8.54 -7.17 23.52
C SER A 207 8.62 -7.63 22.08
N PHE A 208 7.75 -7.09 21.22
CA PHE A 208 7.56 -7.55 19.85
C PHE A 208 7.34 -6.36 18.91
N LEU A 209 7.51 -6.59 17.60
CA LEU A 209 7.00 -5.69 16.58
C LEU A 209 5.48 -5.87 16.46
N THR A 210 4.75 -4.77 16.39
CA THR A 210 3.29 -4.77 16.39
C THR A 210 2.70 -5.36 15.10
N VAL A 211 1.57 -6.05 15.24
CA VAL A 211 0.74 -6.52 14.12
C VAL A 211 -0.33 -5.51 13.71
N SER A 212 -0.64 -4.50 14.57
CA SER A 212 -1.67 -3.47 14.34
C SER A 212 -1.49 -2.33 15.34
N GLY A 213 -1.84 -1.11 14.93
CA GLY A 213 -1.92 0.07 15.80
C GLY A 213 -3.27 0.24 16.49
N GLN A 214 -4.23 -0.66 16.24
CA GLN A 214 -5.64 -0.52 16.65
C GLN A 214 -5.81 -0.28 18.14
N LEU A 215 -5.32 -1.16 19.01
CA LEU A 215 -5.59 -1.07 20.45
C LEU A 215 -5.09 0.25 21.06
N ASN A 216 -3.90 0.69 20.66
CA ASN A 216 -3.37 1.99 21.07
C ASN A 216 -4.14 3.15 20.42
N GLY A 217 -4.59 2.98 19.17
CA GLY A 217 -5.44 3.94 18.47
C GLY A 217 -6.79 4.16 19.18
N GLU A 218 -7.42 3.10 19.66
CA GLU A 218 -8.69 3.19 20.41
C GLU A 218 -8.58 4.10 21.64
N THR A 219 -7.41 4.15 22.31
CA THR A 219 -7.20 5.05 23.45
C THR A 219 -7.36 6.51 23.05
N TYR A 220 -6.85 6.89 21.89
CA TYR A 220 -6.97 8.24 21.34
C TYR A 220 -8.36 8.50 20.75
N ALA A 221 -8.99 7.52 20.11
CA ALA A 221 -10.36 7.64 19.63
C ALA A 221 -11.35 7.91 20.76
N CYS A 222 -11.21 7.22 21.91
CA CYS A 222 -12.02 7.43 23.11
C CYS A 222 -11.78 8.78 23.82
N ALA A 223 -10.84 9.59 23.32
CA ALA A 223 -10.56 10.94 23.82
C ALA A 223 -10.74 12.03 22.75
N LEU A 224 -10.39 11.75 21.50
CA LEU A 224 -10.37 12.71 20.39
C LEU A 224 -11.46 12.43 19.32
N SER A 225 -12.30 11.43 19.53
CA SER A 225 -13.43 10.99 18.71
C SER A 225 -13.06 10.32 17.39
N LYS A 226 -12.19 10.91 16.57
CA LYS A 226 -11.84 10.41 15.23
C LYS A 226 -10.35 10.42 15.06
N ILE A 227 -9.76 9.25 14.93
CA ILE A 227 -8.33 9.09 14.65
C ILE A 227 -8.11 8.06 13.55
N TYR A 228 -6.91 8.06 13.00
CA TYR A 228 -6.41 6.94 12.20
C TYR A 228 -4.93 6.72 12.45
N THR A 229 -4.51 5.48 12.33
CA THR A 229 -3.10 5.12 12.18
C THR A 229 -2.79 4.91 10.70
N PHE A 230 -1.58 5.23 10.28
CA PHE A 230 -1.06 4.86 8.97
C PHE A 230 0.42 4.63 9.12
N GLY A 231 0.81 3.38 9.23
CA GLY A 231 2.17 3.00 9.55
C GLY A 231 2.48 1.53 9.29
N PRO A 232 3.76 1.13 9.45
CA PRO A 232 4.18 -0.25 9.27
C PRO A 232 3.62 -1.17 10.35
N THR A 233 3.32 -2.39 9.94
CA THR A 233 2.93 -3.53 10.78
C THR A 233 3.72 -4.77 10.36
N PHE A 234 3.83 -5.75 11.25
CA PHE A 234 4.73 -6.87 11.08
C PHE A 234 4.04 -8.18 11.43
N ARG A 235 4.24 -9.21 10.59
CA ARG A 235 3.76 -10.58 10.87
C ARG A 235 4.85 -11.58 10.55
N ALA A 236 5.21 -12.43 11.51
CA ALA A 236 6.24 -13.44 11.38
C ALA A 236 5.74 -14.75 10.72
N GLU A 237 4.65 -14.68 9.99
CA GLU A 237 4.05 -15.82 9.29
C GLU A 237 5.01 -16.40 8.24
N ASN A 238 5.27 -17.71 8.31
CA ASN A 238 6.08 -18.39 7.30
C ASN A 238 5.26 -18.69 6.04
N SER A 239 4.80 -17.64 5.37
CA SER A 239 3.98 -17.72 4.15
C SER A 239 4.70 -17.14 2.95
N ASN A 240 4.80 -17.93 1.88
CA ASN A 240 5.43 -17.54 0.61
C ASN A 240 4.43 -17.26 -0.52
N THR A 241 3.19 -16.90 -0.21
CA THR A 241 2.19 -16.57 -1.22
C THR A 241 2.44 -15.19 -1.85
N THR A 242 1.73 -14.89 -2.92
CA THR A 242 1.77 -13.57 -3.58
C THR A 242 1.08 -12.46 -2.79
N ARG A 243 0.47 -12.77 -1.66
CA ARG A 243 -0.37 -11.87 -0.85
C ARG A 243 0.20 -11.56 0.54
N HIS A 244 1.35 -12.16 0.92
CA HIS A 244 1.93 -12.01 2.25
C HIS A 244 3.30 -11.31 2.21
N LEU A 245 3.48 -10.42 3.15
CA LEU A 245 4.73 -9.74 3.50
C LEU A 245 4.92 -9.83 5.00
N ALA A 246 6.17 -9.89 5.45
CA ALA A 246 6.51 -9.83 6.87
C ALA A 246 6.45 -8.40 7.44
N GLU A 247 6.61 -7.40 6.59
CA GLU A 247 6.46 -5.97 6.88
C GLU A 247 5.58 -5.34 5.80
N PHE A 248 4.51 -4.65 6.20
CA PHE A 248 3.57 -3.98 5.32
C PHE A 248 2.92 -2.80 6.05
N TRP A 249 2.16 -1.97 5.35
CA TRP A 249 1.54 -0.79 5.93
C TRP A 249 0.04 -0.98 6.11
N MET A 250 -0.47 -0.54 7.26
CA MET A 250 -1.89 -0.54 7.56
C MET A 250 -2.42 0.88 7.71
N VAL A 251 -3.65 1.08 7.22
CA VAL A 251 -4.47 2.26 7.50
C VAL A 251 -5.61 1.83 8.40
N GLU A 252 -5.69 2.38 9.61
CA GLU A 252 -6.58 1.89 10.65
C GLU A 252 -7.30 3.08 11.33
N PRO A 253 -8.46 3.54 10.79
CA PRO A 253 -9.29 4.52 11.48
C PRO A 253 -10.04 3.90 12.65
N GLU A 254 -10.22 4.69 13.72
CA GLU A 254 -11.05 4.39 14.88
C GLU A 254 -11.94 5.59 15.20
N VAL A 255 -13.23 5.34 15.36
CA VAL A 255 -14.25 6.39 15.53
C VAL A 255 -15.13 6.12 16.73
N ALA A 256 -15.10 7.03 17.70
CA ALA A 256 -15.99 7.00 18.86
C ALA A 256 -17.42 7.38 18.46
N PHE A 257 -18.41 6.82 19.18
CA PHE A 257 -19.84 6.96 18.91
C PHE A 257 -20.31 6.40 17.55
N ALA A 258 -19.49 5.57 16.91
CA ALA A 258 -19.80 4.96 15.62
C ALA A 258 -20.24 3.50 15.78
N THR A 259 -21.26 3.13 15.01
CA THR A 259 -21.75 1.74 14.88
C THR A 259 -21.05 1.02 13.74
N LEU A 260 -21.34 -0.28 13.57
CA LEU A 260 -20.87 -1.05 12.41
C LEU A 260 -21.33 -0.45 11.08
N SER A 261 -22.55 0.10 11.02
CA SER A 261 -23.06 0.73 9.80
C SER A 261 -22.31 2.02 9.44
N ASP A 262 -21.95 2.83 10.46
CA ASP A 262 -21.13 4.03 10.26
C ASP A 262 -19.74 3.65 9.76
N ASN A 263 -19.17 2.57 10.29
CA ASN A 263 -17.88 2.03 9.88
C ASN A 263 -17.89 1.56 8.42
N ALA A 264 -18.94 0.84 8.00
CA ALA A 264 -19.11 0.41 6.60
C ALA A 264 -19.21 1.62 5.66
N LYS A 265 -19.94 2.66 6.06
CA LYS A 265 -20.06 3.90 5.28
C LYS A 265 -18.72 4.64 5.15
N LEU A 266 -17.97 4.73 6.23
CA LEU A 266 -16.63 5.34 6.23
C LEU A 266 -15.67 4.59 5.28
N ALA A 267 -15.70 3.26 5.31
CA ALA A 267 -14.89 2.42 4.42
C ALA A 267 -15.24 2.65 2.94
N GLU A 268 -16.53 2.69 2.61
CA GLU A 268 -17.02 3.01 1.26
C GLU A 268 -16.54 4.39 0.80
N ASP A 269 -16.76 5.42 1.62
CA ASP A 269 -16.42 6.80 1.28
C ASP A 269 -14.91 6.97 1.06
N MET A 270 -14.08 6.36 1.93
CA MET A 270 -12.63 6.38 1.81
C MET A 270 -12.16 5.71 0.51
N LEU A 271 -12.61 4.49 0.22
CA LEU A 271 -12.19 3.77 -0.98
C LEU A 271 -12.60 4.53 -2.26
N LYS A 272 -13.82 5.03 -2.32
CA LYS A 272 -14.28 5.84 -3.46
C LYS A 272 -13.46 7.13 -3.62
N TYR A 273 -13.12 7.79 -2.52
CA TYR A 273 -12.30 9.01 -2.56
C TYR A 273 -10.90 8.74 -3.11
N VAL A 274 -10.21 7.73 -2.60
CA VAL A 274 -8.83 7.44 -3.03
C VAL A 274 -8.77 6.93 -4.47
N PHE A 275 -9.79 6.19 -4.93
CA PHE A 275 -9.85 5.75 -6.32
C PHE A 275 -10.16 6.92 -7.28
N ARG A 276 -11.01 7.87 -6.90
CA ARG A 276 -11.21 9.11 -7.67
C ARG A 276 -9.91 9.91 -7.78
N ALA A 277 -9.17 10.01 -6.69
CA ALA A 277 -7.89 10.73 -6.68
C ALA A 277 -6.88 10.11 -7.65
N VAL A 278 -6.67 8.81 -7.60
CA VAL A 278 -5.70 8.15 -8.49
C VAL A 278 -6.14 8.19 -9.96
N LEU A 279 -7.43 8.02 -10.26
CA LEU A 279 -7.99 8.16 -11.60
C LEU A 279 -7.78 9.58 -12.18
N ALA A 280 -7.84 10.60 -11.32
CA ALA A 280 -7.64 12.00 -11.73
C ALA A 280 -6.15 12.36 -11.87
N GLU A 281 -5.32 11.95 -10.89
CA GLU A 281 -3.96 12.47 -10.72
C GLU A 281 -2.89 11.58 -11.38
N ARG A 282 -3.19 10.30 -11.74
CA ARG A 282 -2.22 9.31 -12.25
C ARG A 282 -2.68 8.63 -13.54
N LYS A 283 -3.33 9.38 -14.42
CA LYS A 283 -3.88 8.88 -15.69
C LYS A 283 -2.85 8.16 -16.55
N ASP A 284 -1.66 8.71 -16.67
CA ASP A 284 -0.62 8.14 -17.53
C ASP A 284 -0.04 6.85 -16.94
N ASP A 285 0.17 6.81 -15.63
CA ASP A 285 0.57 5.60 -14.92
C ASP A 285 -0.50 4.51 -15.03
N LEU A 286 -1.79 4.86 -14.89
CA LEU A 286 -2.90 3.89 -15.03
C LEU A 286 -3.04 3.37 -16.47
N LYS A 287 -2.88 4.21 -17.49
CA LYS A 287 -2.83 3.77 -18.90
C LYS A 287 -1.69 2.78 -19.15
N PHE A 288 -0.54 3.00 -18.52
CA PHE A 288 0.55 2.03 -18.60
C PHE A 288 0.16 0.68 -17.99
N PHE A 289 -0.46 0.67 -16.80
CA PHE A 289 -0.93 -0.58 -16.19
C PHE A 289 -2.01 -1.26 -17.02
N GLU A 290 -2.99 -0.51 -17.54
CA GLU A 290 -4.03 -1.04 -18.43
C GLU A 290 -3.43 -1.72 -19.66
N LYS A 291 -2.45 -1.09 -20.28
CA LYS A 291 -1.82 -1.60 -21.50
C LYS A 291 -0.90 -2.81 -21.27
N HIS A 292 -0.20 -2.87 -20.13
CA HIS A 292 0.92 -3.79 -19.94
C HIS A 292 0.78 -4.78 -18.78
N VAL A 293 -0.18 -4.57 -17.87
CA VAL A 293 -0.34 -5.37 -16.65
C VAL A 293 -1.74 -5.98 -16.57
N ASP A 294 -2.78 -5.15 -16.55
CA ASP A 294 -4.18 -5.57 -16.38
C ASP A 294 -5.10 -4.65 -17.20
N LYS A 295 -5.59 -5.16 -18.31
CA LYS A 295 -6.42 -4.42 -19.28
C LYS A 295 -7.72 -3.84 -18.70
N ASP A 296 -8.18 -4.35 -17.57
CA ASP A 296 -9.45 -3.98 -16.97
C ASP A 296 -9.27 -3.01 -15.77
N VAL A 297 -8.03 -2.60 -15.46
CA VAL A 297 -7.72 -1.84 -14.24
C VAL A 297 -8.49 -0.52 -14.15
N ILE A 298 -8.54 0.28 -15.21
CA ILE A 298 -9.24 1.58 -15.22
C ILE A 298 -10.75 1.35 -15.10
N THR A 299 -11.31 0.49 -15.94
CA THR A 299 -12.74 0.16 -15.93
C THR A 299 -13.19 -0.39 -14.56
N ARG A 300 -12.36 -1.22 -13.93
CA ARG A 300 -12.64 -1.75 -12.59
C ARG A 300 -12.71 -0.65 -11.53
N LEU A 301 -11.78 0.32 -11.56
CA LEU A 301 -11.79 1.45 -10.63
C LEU A 301 -12.98 2.39 -10.87
N GLU A 302 -13.31 2.69 -12.12
CA GLU A 302 -14.47 3.49 -12.50
C GLU A 302 -15.79 2.83 -12.05
N ASN A 303 -15.93 1.53 -12.29
CA ASN A 303 -17.10 0.77 -11.84
C ASN A 303 -17.21 0.78 -10.31
N PHE A 304 -16.09 0.59 -9.60
CA PHE A 304 -16.07 0.64 -8.14
C PHE A 304 -16.54 1.99 -7.59
N VAL A 305 -16.05 3.08 -8.15
CA VAL A 305 -16.40 4.46 -7.72
C VAL A 305 -17.89 4.76 -7.95
N ASN A 306 -18.47 4.20 -9.02
CA ASN A 306 -19.85 4.45 -9.43
C ASN A 306 -20.87 3.45 -8.87
N SER A 307 -20.41 2.36 -8.23
CA SER A 307 -21.27 1.35 -7.63
C SER A 307 -21.68 1.73 -6.21
N ASP A 308 -22.89 1.39 -5.82
CA ASP A 308 -23.28 1.32 -4.41
C ASP A 308 -22.80 -0.01 -3.82
N PHE A 309 -22.33 0.00 -2.58
CA PHE A 309 -21.93 -1.21 -1.90
C PHE A 309 -23.13 -2.03 -1.48
N ALA A 310 -23.18 -3.28 -1.92
CA ALA A 310 -24.14 -4.24 -1.38
C ALA A 310 -23.78 -4.57 0.07
N GLN A 311 -24.79 -4.97 0.86
CA GLN A 311 -24.58 -5.41 2.24
C GLN A 311 -25.31 -6.74 2.44
N ILE A 312 -24.67 -7.67 3.14
CA ILE A 312 -25.23 -8.99 3.47
C ILE A 312 -24.68 -9.46 4.82
N ASP A 313 -25.51 -10.12 5.60
CA ASP A 313 -25.04 -10.80 6.79
C ASP A 313 -24.33 -12.11 6.43
N TYR A 314 -23.32 -12.50 7.24
CA TYR A 314 -22.53 -13.70 6.99
C TYR A 314 -23.39 -14.95 6.84
N THR A 315 -24.42 -15.13 7.67
CA THR A 315 -25.35 -16.28 7.59
C THR A 315 -26.04 -16.35 6.24
N ASP A 316 -26.53 -15.21 5.73
CA ASP A 316 -27.17 -15.13 4.42
C ASP A 316 -26.16 -15.34 3.28
N ALA A 317 -24.91 -14.85 3.46
CA ALA A 317 -23.83 -15.09 2.50
C ALA A 317 -23.50 -16.58 2.38
N ILE A 318 -23.43 -17.31 3.49
CA ILE A 318 -23.27 -18.77 3.49
C ILE A 318 -24.43 -19.46 2.75
N ASP A 319 -25.65 -19.03 2.98
CA ASP A 319 -26.84 -19.53 2.27
C ASP A 319 -26.76 -19.30 0.75
N VAL A 320 -26.32 -18.12 0.33
CA VAL A 320 -26.09 -17.78 -1.08
C VAL A 320 -25.03 -18.71 -1.70
N LEU A 321 -23.91 -18.92 -1.01
CA LEU A 321 -22.85 -19.79 -1.48
C LEU A 321 -23.33 -21.26 -1.62
N LEU A 322 -24.05 -21.77 -0.63
CA LEU A 322 -24.61 -23.15 -0.65
C LEU A 322 -25.63 -23.34 -1.78
N LYS A 323 -26.46 -22.34 -2.05
CA LYS A 323 -27.50 -22.36 -3.11
C LYS A 323 -26.97 -22.08 -4.50
N SER A 324 -25.70 -21.64 -4.64
CA SER A 324 -25.10 -21.25 -5.92
C SER A 324 -24.97 -22.39 -6.94
N GLY A 325 -24.94 -23.62 -6.46
CA GLY A 325 -24.65 -24.80 -7.29
C GLY A 325 -23.20 -24.90 -7.75
N LYS A 326 -22.34 -23.95 -7.37
CA LYS A 326 -20.92 -23.92 -7.71
C LYS A 326 -20.14 -24.88 -6.83
N LYS A 327 -19.23 -25.60 -7.42
CA LYS A 327 -18.30 -26.46 -6.69
C LYS A 327 -17.07 -25.63 -6.31
N PHE A 328 -16.96 -25.29 -5.04
CA PHE A 328 -15.81 -24.61 -4.46
C PHE A 328 -14.71 -25.60 -4.10
N GLU A 329 -13.46 -25.15 -4.12
CA GLU A 329 -12.31 -25.93 -3.67
C GLU A 329 -12.39 -26.15 -2.14
N PHE A 330 -12.77 -25.11 -1.40
CA PHE A 330 -13.01 -25.17 0.04
C PHE A 330 -14.49 -25.33 0.33
N PRO A 331 -14.91 -26.41 1.07
CA PRO A 331 -16.31 -26.65 1.37
C PRO A 331 -16.95 -25.51 2.16
N VAL A 332 -18.17 -25.13 1.76
CA VAL A 332 -18.94 -24.09 2.44
C VAL A 332 -19.74 -24.69 3.60
N SER A 333 -19.60 -24.13 4.79
CA SER A 333 -20.44 -24.41 5.96
C SER A 333 -20.48 -23.19 6.86
N TRP A 334 -21.51 -23.09 7.71
CA TRP A 334 -21.55 -22.00 8.70
C TRP A 334 -20.44 -22.18 9.73
N GLY A 335 -19.75 -21.09 10.06
CA GLY A 335 -18.65 -21.06 11.03
C GLY A 335 -17.25 -21.11 10.41
N ILE A 336 -17.12 -21.23 9.09
CA ILE A 336 -15.83 -21.14 8.41
C ILE A 336 -15.40 -19.71 8.19
N ASP A 337 -14.11 -19.47 8.10
CA ASP A 337 -13.60 -18.25 7.49
C ASP A 337 -13.80 -18.31 5.96
N LEU A 338 -14.25 -17.22 5.34
CA LEU A 338 -14.49 -17.20 3.90
C LEU A 338 -13.15 -17.26 3.16
N SER A 339 -13.01 -18.23 2.26
CA SER A 339 -11.86 -18.27 1.36
C SER A 339 -11.99 -17.22 0.25
N SER A 340 -10.88 -16.89 -0.39
CA SER A 340 -10.86 -15.91 -1.49
C SER A 340 -11.81 -16.28 -2.65
N GLU A 341 -12.08 -17.56 -2.90
CA GLU A 341 -13.03 -17.99 -3.93
C GLU A 341 -14.48 -17.68 -3.54
N HIS A 342 -14.82 -17.82 -2.24
CA HIS A 342 -16.13 -17.46 -1.71
C HIS A 342 -16.38 -15.95 -1.80
N GLU A 343 -15.40 -15.17 -1.36
CA GLU A 343 -15.43 -13.71 -1.39
C GLU A 343 -15.60 -13.17 -2.83
N ARG A 344 -14.79 -13.71 -3.75
CA ARG A 344 -14.87 -13.32 -5.16
C ARG A 344 -16.18 -13.71 -5.79
N PHE A 345 -16.73 -14.89 -5.47
CA PHE A 345 -18.05 -15.30 -5.96
C PHE A 345 -19.12 -14.29 -5.53
N LEU A 346 -19.12 -13.89 -4.26
CA LEU A 346 -20.09 -12.89 -3.76
C LEU A 346 -19.95 -11.56 -4.49
N ALA A 347 -18.72 -11.03 -4.62
CA ALA A 347 -18.50 -9.71 -5.21
C ALA A 347 -18.60 -9.69 -6.75
N GLU A 348 -18.13 -10.75 -7.45
CA GLU A 348 -18.00 -10.76 -8.90
C GLU A 348 -19.20 -11.41 -9.63
N GLU A 349 -19.74 -12.49 -9.06
CA GLU A 349 -20.77 -13.28 -9.73
C GLU A 349 -22.19 -12.97 -9.20
N TYR A 350 -22.34 -12.89 -7.88
CA TYR A 350 -23.66 -12.71 -7.25
C TYR A 350 -24.10 -11.24 -7.22
N PHE A 351 -23.36 -10.35 -6.53
CA PHE A 351 -23.69 -8.93 -6.42
C PHE A 351 -23.18 -8.09 -7.59
N LYS A 352 -22.07 -8.48 -8.20
CA LYS A 352 -21.38 -7.74 -9.28
C LYS A 352 -21.03 -6.31 -8.88
N SER A 353 -20.71 -6.12 -7.61
CA SER A 353 -20.37 -4.85 -6.97
C SER A 353 -19.54 -5.10 -5.72
N PRO A 354 -18.92 -4.08 -5.11
CA PRO A 354 -18.35 -4.22 -3.77
C PRO A 354 -19.42 -4.64 -2.77
N VAL A 355 -19.04 -5.48 -1.81
CA VAL A 355 -19.96 -6.08 -0.83
C VAL A 355 -19.39 -5.93 0.57
N VAL A 356 -20.23 -5.49 1.51
CA VAL A 356 -19.95 -5.55 2.93
C VAL A 356 -20.61 -6.78 3.52
N VAL A 357 -19.82 -7.78 3.90
CA VAL A 357 -20.30 -8.93 4.66
C VAL A 357 -20.19 -8.63 6.13
N LYS A 358 -21.28 -8.82 6.91
CA LYS A 358 -21.37 -8.41 8.32
C LYS A 358 -21.74 -9.58 9.22
N ASN A 359 -21.54 -9.38 10.53
CA ASN A 359 -22.03 -10.27 11.57
C ASN A 359 -21.48 -11.70 11.45
N TYR A 360 -20.16 -11.81 11.54
CA TYR A 360 -19.43 -13.07 11.46
C TYR A 360 -19.57 -13.92 12.73
N PRO A 361 -19.38 -15.24 12.65
CA PRO A 361 -19.32 -16.11 13.84
C PRO A 361 -18.22 -15.64 14.82
N LYS A 362 -18.55 -15.60 16.10
CA LYS A 362 -17.60 -15.14 17.14
C LYS A 362 -16.33 -15.97 17.26
N ASP A 363 -16.40 -17.26 16.89
CA ASP A 363 -15.31 -18.21 17.11
C ASP A 363 -14.16 -18.07 16.08
N ILE A 364 -14.41 -17.32 15.00
CA ILE A 364 -13.40 -17.02 13.96
C ILE A 364 -12.94 -15.56 13.95
N LYS A 365 -13.36 -14.76 14.93
CA LYS A 365 -13.04 -13.34 15.01
C LYS A 365 -12.45 -12.96 16.38
N ALA A 366 -11.68 -11.88 16.41
CA ALA A 366 -10.90 -11.45 17.57
C ALA A 366 -11.75 -11.05 18.79
N PHE A 367 -11.12 -11.08 19.96
CA PHE A 367 -11.76 -10.88 21.27
C PHE A 367 -12.41 -9.50 21.44
N TYR A 368 -11.86 -8.48 20.78
CA TYR A 368 -12.29 -7.09 20.92
C TYR A 368 -13.53 -6.73 20.11
N MET A 369 -14.03 -7.64 19.26
CA MET A 369 -15.20 -7.37 18.43
C MET A 369 -16.49 -7.52 19.24
N ARG A 370 -17.41 -6.56 19.07
CA ARG A 370 -18.66 -6.50 19.81
C ARG A 370 -19.52 -7.75 19.60
N LEU A 371 -19.80 -8.46 20.68
CA LEU A 371 -20.69 -9.61 20.66
C LEU A 371 -22.15 -9.16 20.40
N ASN A 372 -22.79 -9.71 19.38
CA ASN A 372 -24.19 -9.45 19.08
C ASN A 372 -25.12 -10.11 20.10
N ASP A 373 -26.38 -9.66 20.14
CA ASP A 373 -27.37 -10.11 21.12
C ASP A 373 -27.76 -11.58 20.97
N ASP A 374 -27.46 -12.20 19.83
CA ASP A 374 -27.64 -13.61 19.57
C ASP A 374 -26.62 -14.50 20.34
N GLY A 375 -25.56 -13.90 20.87
CA GLY A 375 -24.47 -14.58 21.58
C GLY A 375 -23.61 -15.50 20.70
N LYS A 376 -23.81 -15.53 19.38
CA LYS A 376 -23.14 -16.40 18.43
C LYS A 376 -22.30 -15.64 17.41
N THR A 377 -22.71 -14.42 17.06
CA THR A 377 -22.04 -13.59 16.08
C THR A 377 -21.45 -12.35 16.72
N VAL A 378 -20.52 -11.72 16.04
CA VAL A 378 -19.91 -10.42 16.42
C VAL A 378 -20.16 -9.40 15.32
N ALA A 379 -20.22 -8.11 15.69
CA ALA A 379 -20.38 -6.99 14.78
C ALA A 379 -19.08 -6.72 13.99
N ALA A 380 -18.62 -7.74 13.27
CA ALA A 380 -17.52 -7.68 12.33
C ALA A 380 -18.03 -7.32 10.94
N MET A 381 -17.16 -6.77 10.11
CA MET A 381 -17.42 -6.57 8.69
C MET A 381 -16.15 -6.80 7.87
N ASP A 382 -16.31 -7.38 6.69
CA ASP A 382 -15.29 -7.42 5.66
C ASP A 382 -15.85 -6.75 4.39
N VAL A 383 -15.07 -5.85 3.79
CA VAL A 383 -15.40 -5.23 2.50
C VAL A 383 -14.74 -6.05 1.40
N LEU A 384 -15.55 -6.66 0.57
CA LEU A 384 -15.12 -7.47 -0.57
C LEU A 384 -15.15 -6.63 -1.84
N ALA A 385 -14.06 -6.61 -2.59
CA ALA A 385 -13.97 -5.91 -3.86
C ALA A 385 -13.82 -6.91 -5.02
N PRO A 386 -14.53 -6.69 -6.16
CA PRO A 386 -14.35 -7.51 -7.35
C PRO A 386 -12.89 -7.55 -7.80
N GLY A 387 -12.36 -8.75 -8.07
CA GLY A 387 -10.97 -8.95 -8.51
C GLY A 387 -9.96 -9.27 -7.42
N ILE A 388 -10.28 -8.99 -6.14
CA ILE A 388 -9.32 -9.24 -5.04
C ILE A 388 -9.93 -10.01 -3.86
N GLY A 389 -11.24 -9.92 -3.62
CA GLY A 389 -11.90 -10.39 -2.41
C GLY A 389 -11.82 -9.34 -1.29
N GLU A 390 -11.55 -9.76 -0.06
CA GLU A 390 -11.40 -8.85 1.07
C GLU A 390 -10.32 -7.78 0.84
N ILE A 391 -10.71 -6.51 1.00
CA ILE A 391 -9.81 -5.35 0.93
C ILE A 391 -9.74 -4.59 2.26
N ILE A 392 -10.82 -4.63 3.05
CA ILE A 392 -10.92 -4.04 4.39
C ILE A 392 -11.56 -5.07 5.31
N GLY A 393 -10.98 -5.23 6.50
CA GLY A 393 -11.59 -5.93 7.64
C GLY A 393 -11.81 -4.96 8.80
N GLY A 394 -12.96 -5.03 9.47
CA GLY A 394 -13.27 -4.12 10.57
C GLY A 394 -14.35 -4.64 11.52
N SER A 395 -14.64 -3.87 12.56
CA SER A 395 -15.73 -4.18 13.49
C SER A 395 -16.17 -2.98 14.30
N GLN A 396 -17.35 -3.07 14.88
CA GLN A 396 -17.66 -2.34 16.09
C GLN A 396 -16.90 -3.02 17.24
N ARG A 397 -16.34 -2.22 18.17
CA ARG A 397 -15.51 -2.71 19.27
C ARG A 397 -16.40 -3.04 20.47
N GLU A 398 -15.99 -4.02 21.29
CA GLU A 398 -16.74 -4.37 22.51
C GLU A 398 -16.57 -3.27 23.57
N GLU A 399 -17.65 -2.58 23.86
CA GLU A 399 -17.68 -1.49 24.80
C GLU A 399 -18.08 -1.93 26.24
N ARG A 400 -18.55 -3.17 26.40
CA ARG A 400 -19.00 -3.73 27.68
C ARG A 400 -17.86 -4.51 28.33
N LEU A 401 -17.41 -4.07 29.52
CA LEU A 401 -16.24 -4.64 30.19
C LEU A 401 -16.39 -6.12 30.52
N ASP A 402 -17.54 -6.51 31.07
CA ASP A 402 -17.83 -7.89 31.45
C ASP A 402 -17.86 -8.85 30.25
N VAL A 403 -18.36 -8.40 29.11
CA VAL A 403 -18.35 -9.18 27.87
C VAL A 403 -16.95 -9.24 27.29
N LEU A 404 -16.18 -8.16 27.30
CA LEU A 404 -14.79 -8.13 26.86
C LEU A 404 -13.92 -9.11 27.66
N ASP A 405 -14.02 -9.07 29.00
CA ASP A 405 -13.28 -9.95 29.90
C ASP A 405 -13.60 -11.43 29.61
N LYS A 406 -14.89 -11.74 29.46
CA LYS A 406 -15.31 -13.10 29.09
C LYS A 406 -14.76 -13.55 27.73
N ARG A 407 -14.75 -12.67 26.72
CA ARG A 407 -14.17 -13.00 25.42
C ARG A 407 -12.67 -13.24 25.50
N MET A 408 -11.94 -12.46 26.28
CA MET A 408 -10.52 -12.72 26.55
C MET A 408 -10.29 -14.08 27.19
N GLU A 409 -11.09 -14.44 28.20
CA GLU A 409 -11.01 -15.77 28.87
C GLU A 409 -11.31 -16.90 27.88
N GLU A 410 -12.37 -16.78 27.06
CA GLU A 410 -12.73 -17.78 26.03
C GLU A 410 -11.59 -18.03 25.03
N MET A 411 -10.78 -17.02 24.74
CA MET A 411 -9.62 -17.10 23.85
C MET A 411 -8.30 -17.42 24.56
N GLY A 412 -8.33 -17.66 25.87
CA GLY A 412 -7.13 -17.97 26.65
C GLY A 412 -6.18 -16.79 26.89
N LEU A 413 -6.65 -15.56 26.73
CA LEU A 413 -5.91 -14.35 27.02
C LEU A 413 -6.02 -13.96 28.48
N ASN A 414 -4.93 -13.45 29.06
CA ASN A 414 -4.95 -12.94 30.42
C ASN A 414 -5.41 -11.47 30.42
N PRO A 415 -6.56 -11.11 31.02
CA PRO A 415 -7.05 -9.72 31.04
C PRO A 415 -6.09 -8.73 31.69
N GLU A 416 -5.22 -9.18 32.60
CA GLU A 416 -4.24 -8.30 33.25
C GLU A 416 -3.15 -7.78 32.29
N ASP A 417 -2.87 -8.48 31.20
CA ASP A 417 -1.94 -8.02 30.16
C ASP A 417 -2.53 -6.88 29.33
N TYR A 418 -3.87 -6.74 29.40
CA TYR A 418 -4.65 -5.70 28.70
C TYR A 418 -5.33 -4.72 29.68
N TRP A 419 -4.79 -4.55 30.91
CA TRP A 419 -5.39 -3.71 31.95
C TRP A 419 -5.70 -2.29 31.44
N TRP A 420 -4.80 -1.68 30.70
CA TRP A 420 -4.93 -0.34 30.14
C TRP A 420 -6.02 -0.25 29.05
N TYR A 421 -6.21 -1.29 28.27
CA TYR A 421 -7.27 -1.40 27.26
C TYR A 421 -8.64 -1.59 27.91
N ARG A 422 -8.71 -2.39 28.98
CA ARG A 422 -9.90 -2.57 29.84
C ARG A 422 -10.32 -1.27 30.51
N ASP A 423 -9.38 -0.40 30.89
CA ASP A 423 -9.66 0.89 31.49
C ASP A 423 -10.50 1.81 30.59
N LEU A 424 -10.40 1.70 29.27
CA LEU A 424 -11.29 2.42 28.35
C LEU A 424 -12.77 2.06 28.54
N ARG A 425 -13.06 0.88 29.08
CA ARG A 425 -14.42 0.41 29.39
C ARG A 425 -14.87 0.78 30.81
N LYS A 426 -13.92 1.02 31.69
CA LYS A 426 -14.21 1.46 33.07
C LYS A 426 -14.46 2.95 33.17
N TYR A 427 -13.78 3.75 32.36
CA TYR A 427 -13.72 5.20 32.49
C TYR A 427 -14.36 5.89 31.29
N GLY A 428 -15.69 5.89 31.20
CA GLY A 428 -16.43 6.59 30.18
C GLY A 428 -16.47 5.86 28.84
N THR A 429 -16.85 4.59 28.88
CA THR A 429 -17.01 3.75 27.68
C THR A 429 -18.00 4.34 26.68
N VAL A 430 -17.74 4.16 25.41
CA VAL A 430 -18.62 4.54 24.29
C VAL A 430 -18.65 3.45 23.24
N PRO A 431 -19.76 3.28 22.50
CA PRO A 431 -19.71 2.54 21.24
C PRO A 431 -18.66 3.16 20.32
N HIS A 432 -17.79 2.35 19.76
CA HIS A 432 -16.79 2.82 18.80
C HIS A 432 -16.49 1.72 17.79
N SER A 433 -16.00 2.10 16.63
CA SER A 433 -15.76 1.18 15.54
C SER A 433 -14.55 1.62 14.71
N GLY A 434 -13.96 0.67 14.01
CA GLY A 434 -12.83 0.91 13.15
C GLY A 434 -12.59 -0.24 12.19
N PHE A 435 -11.66 -0.02 11.27
CA PHE A 435 -11.27 -1.05 10.31
C PHE A 435 -9.78 -0.99 9.98
N GLY A 436 -9.26 -2.06 9.38
CA GLY A 436 -7.91 -2.13 8.84
C GLY A 436 -7.93 -2.28 7.33
N LEU A 437 -7.12 -1.47 6.65
CA LEU A 437 -6.84 -1.58 5.22
C LEU A 437 -5.35 -1.85 5.02
N GLY A 438 -5.01 -2.98 4.42
CA GLY A 438 -3.65 -3.26 3.97
C GLY A 438 -3.28 -2.37 2.78
N PHE A 439 -2.33 -1.45 2.96
CA PHE A 439 -2.00 -0.46 1.95
C PHE A 439 -1.41 -1.08 0.68
N GLU A 440 -0.56 -2.09 0.81
CA GLU A 440 -0.01 -2.82 -0.34
C GLU A 440 -1.11 -3.56 -1.10
N ARG A 441 -2.12 -4.12 -0.42
CA ARG A 441 -3.27 -4.77 -1.05
C ARG A 441 -4.09 -3.77 -1.88
N LEU A 442 -4.25 -2.54 -1.37
CA LEU A 442 -4.88 -1.45 -2.11
C LEU A 442 -4.10 -1.11 -3.40
N ILE A 443 -2.76 -1.04 -3.31
CA ILE A 443 -1.91 -0.75 -4.48
C ILE A 443 -1.97 -1.87 -5.52
N VAL A 444 -1.96 -3.13 -5.09
CA VAL A 444 -2.18 -4.30 -5.96
C VAL A 444 -3.51 -4.15 -6.71
N TYR A 445 -4.58 -3.78 -6.02
CA TYR A 445 -5.90 -3.58 -6.62
C TYR A 445 -5.90 -2.47 -7.67
N VAL A 446 -5.26 -1.34 -7.38
CA VAL A 446 -5.20 -0.15 -8.25
C VAL A 446 -4.29 -0.34 -9.46
N THR A 447 -3.24 -1.14 -9.35
CA THR A 447 -2.24 -1.31 -10.42
C THR A 447 -2.41 -2.57 -11.23
N GLY A 448 -3.14 -3.57 -10.71
CA GLY A 448 -3.24 -4.90 -11.32
C GLY A 448 -1.96 -5.76 -11.18
N VAL A 449 -0.94 -5.27 -10.47
CA VAL A 449 0.29 -6.02 -10.21
C VAL A 449 -0.03 -7.25 -9.36
N GLN A 450 0.42 -8.43 -9.78
CA GLN A 450 -0.04 -9.71 -9.23
C GLN A 450 0.60 -10.10 -7.89
N ASN A 451 1.74 -9.50 -7.52
CA ASN A 451 2.47 -9.87 -6.33
C ASN A 451 2.75 -8.65 -5.45
N ILE A 452 2.34 -8.76 -4.20
CA ILE A 452 2.46 -7.69 -3.20
C ILE A 452 3.93 -7.24 -2.98
N ARG A 453 4.91 -8.11 -3.27
CA ARG A 453 6.35 -7.79 -3.18
C ARG A 453 6.82 -6.75 -4.20
N ASP A 454 5.99 -6.48 -5.22
CA ASP A 454 6.33 -5.55 -6.30
C ASP A 454 5.69 -4.17 -6.15
N VAL A 455 4.90 -3.99 -5.09
CA VAL A 455 4.24 -2.71 -4.77
C VAL A 455 4.79 -2.04 -3.50
N ILE A 456 5.78 -2.65 -2.86
CA ILE A 456 6.55 -2.08 -1.75
C ILE A 456 8.02 -1.91 -2.19
N PRO A 457 8.72 -0.84 -1.79
CA PRO A 457 10.09 -0.56 -2.25
C PRO A 457 11.08 -1.70 -2.02
N PHE A 458 11.16 -2.22 -0.79
CA PHE A 458 12.03 -3.31 -0.39
C PHE A 458 11.23 -4.34 0.40
N PRO A 459 10.74 -5.40 -0.25
CA PRO A 459 9.89 -6.39 0.41
C PRO A 459 10.65 -7.17 1.49
N ARG A 460 9.95 -7.43 2.61
CA ARG A 460 10.39 -8.36 3.65
C ARG A 460 9.52 -9.60 3.58
N ALA A 461 10.14 -10.75 3.43
CA ALA A 461 9.47 -12.04 3.30
C ALA A 461 10.36 -13.14 3.89
N PRO A 462 9.84 -14.36 4.15
CA PRO A 462 10.69 -15.45 4.61
C PRO A 462 11.95 -15.62 3.76
N ARG A 463 13.11 -15.68 4.41
CA ARG A 463 14.45 -15.78 3.80
C ARG A 463 14.88 -14.59 2.93
N ASN A 464 14.19 -13.45 3.03
CA ASN A 464 14.54 -12.25 2.28
C ASN A 464 14.45 -11.00 3.14
N ALA A 465 15.60 -10.46 3.50
CA ALA A 465 15.78 -9.16 4.14
C ALA A 465 16.96 -8.40 3.50
N ASN A 466 17.25 -8.66 2.22
CA ASN A 466 18.29 -7.99 1.46
C ASN A 466 17.95 -6.51 1.25
N PHE A 467 18.96 -5.64 1.21
CA PHE A 467 18.90 -4.17 1.07
C PHE A 467 18.50 -3.43 2.35
#